data_112b91b71e31b6ed65b9091bd96b6083
#
_entry.id   112b91b71e31b6ed65b9091bd96b6083
#
_cell.length_a   1.000
_cell.length_b   1.000
_cell.length_c   1.000
_cell.angle_alpha   90.00
_cell.angle_beta   90.00
_cell.angle_gamma   90.00
#
_symmetry.space_group_name_H-M   'P 1'
#
loop_
_entity.id
_entity.type
_entity.pdbx_description
1 polymer ?
#
loop_
_entity_poly.entity_id
_entity_poly.type
_entity_poly.pdbx_seq_one_letter_code
_entity_poly.pdbx_strand_id
1 'polypeptide(L)'
;LKAGGRDDTYVSINNFAWDQGEYNSPTVTVYVDLEGVGSVKDAVKCEFKKDEFDLTVHGLNGKNYRLLKDNLDKDIIPENSKIIVKKDKVVIKLAKVKGEYSFDQWTNLTSKKTKEKKDATKKDPMGGIMDMMKDMYEDGDDNMKKVIGEAMMKAQRGGMHLFALFSYTMKSFQFHVLLSHIDFTF
;
A
#
# COMPACT_ATOMS: atom_id res chain seq x y z
N LEU A 1 6.41 -38.38 26.98
CA LEU A 1 6.72 -36.96 27.27
C LEU A 1 5.94 -36.11 26.29
N LYS A 2 4.78 -35.54 26.72
CA LYS A 2 4.01 -34.57 25.94
C LYS A 2 4.82 -33.28 25.86
N ALA A 3 5.18 -32.85 24.62
CA ALA A 3 5.71 -31.53 24.40
C ALA A 3 4.66 -30.52 24.86
N GLY A 4 5.01 -29.70 25.86
CA GLY A 4 4.15 -28.65 26.37
C GLY A 4 3.86 -27.68 25.23
N GLY A 5 2.59 -27.53 24.88
CA GLY A 5 2.13 -26.50 23.96
C GLY A 5 2.52 -25.16 24.55
N ARG A 6 3.41 -24.42 23.86
CA ARG A 6 3.65 -23.01 24.18
C ARG A 6 2.35 -22.28 23.88
N ASP A 7 1.88 -21.56 24.85
CA ASP A 7 0.72 -20.68 24.68
C ASP A 7 1.15 -19.55 23.76
N ASP A 8 0.88 -19.70 22.46
CA ASP A 8 1.28 -18.75 21.40
C ASP A 8 0.35 -17.53 21.36
N THR A 9 -0.09 -17.07 22.53
CA THR A 9 -0.85 -15.83 22.63
C THR A 9 0.06 -14.63 22.40
N TYR A 10 -0.20 -13.87 21.35
CA TYR A 10 0.56 -12.67 21.02
C TYR A 10 -0.17 -11.39 21.42
N VAL A 11 0.57 -10.46 21.99
CA VAL A 11 0.13 -9.08 22.19
C VAL A 11 0.45 -8.30 20.91
N SER A 12 -0.57 -7.71 20.30
CA SER A 12 -0.38 -6.88 19.11
C SER A 12 0.33 -5.58 19.44
N ILE A 13 1.36 -5.26 18.64
CA ILE A 13 2.09 -4.00 18.73
C ILE A 13 1.35 -2.95 17.91
N ASN A 14 0.82 -1.92 18.56
CA ASN A 14 0.10 -0.83 17.91
C ASN A 14 0.90 0.47 17.85
N ASN A 15 1.93 0.60 18.70
CA ASN A 15 2.78 1.79 18.74
C ASN A 15 4.05 1.57 17.93
N PHE A 16 4.11 2.16 16.75
CA PHE A 16 5.28 2.16 15.87
C PHE A 16 5.29 3.45 15.04
N ALA A 17 6.48 3.86 14.64
CA ALA A 17 6.68 4.95 13.69
C ALA A 17 7.33 4.41 12.41
N TRP A 18 7.21 5.13 11.32
CA TRP A 18 7.90 4.77 10.08
C TRP A 18 8.38 6.02 9.34
N ASP A 19 9.42 5.84 8.54
CA ASP A 19 10.03 6.87 7.74
C ASP A 19 10.61 6.26 6.46
N GLN A 20 10.47 6.94 5.35
CA GLN A 20 11.03 6.50 4.07
C GLN A 20 12.37 7.17 3.71
N GLY A 21 12.87 8.03 4.60
CA GLY A 21 14.09 8.80 4.35
C GLY A 21 13.89 9.93 3.33
N GLU A 22 14.99 10.41 2.79
CA GLU A 22 15.01 11.48 1.79
C GLU A 22 14.47 11.01 0.45
N TYR A 23 14.33 11.98 -0.49
CA TYR A 23 13.95 11.67 -1.86
C TYR A 23 14.86 10.61 -2.46
N ASN A 24 14.27 9.65 -3.15
CA ASN A 24 14.97 8.52 -3.77
C ASN A 24 15.71 7.58 -2.80
N SER A 25 15.31 7.56 -1.51
CA SER A 25 15.85 6.60 -0.55
C SER A 25 15.49 5.16 -0.94
N PRO A 26 16.46 4.22 -0.91
CA PRO A 26 16.23 2.83 -1.26
C PRO A 26 15.52 2.02 -0.18
N THR A 27 15.26 2.62 1.00
CA THR A 27 14.68 1.91 2.13
C THR A 27 13.55 2.69 2.79
N VAL A 28 12.58 1.95 3.30
CA VAL A 28 11.62 2.41 4.32
C VAL A 28 12.06 1.83 5.66
N THR A 29 12.04 2.63 6.70
CA THR A 29 12.42 2.21 8.05
C THR A 29 11.21 2.25 8.96
N VAL A 30 10.95 1.15 9.68
CA VAL A 30 9.91 1.08 10.71
C VAL A 30 10.57 0.97 12.08
N TYR A 31 10.16 1.80 13.02
CA TYR A 31 10.66 1.87 14.38
C TYR A 31 9.59 1.34 15.33
N VAL A 32 9.94 0.30 16.08
CA VAL A 32 9.06 -0.33 17.06
C VAL A 32 9.71 -0.18 18.42
N ASP A 33 9.13 0.63 19.29
CA ASP A 33 9.61 0.83 20.64
C ASP A 33 9.10 -0.30 21.55
N LEU A 34 10.02 -1.10 22.07
CA LEU A 34 9.79 -2.23 22.96
C LEU A 34 10.89 -2.23 24.02
N GLU A 35 10.53 -1.78 25.21
CA GLU A 35 11.46 -1.68 26.34
C GLU A 35 12.05 -3.06 26.69
N GLY A 36 13.38 -3.12 26.81
CA GLY A 36 14.12 -4.32 27.18
C GLY A 36 14.22 -5.39 26.06
N VAL A 37 13.76 -5.11 24.83
CA VAL A 37 13.82 -6.09 23.71
C VAL A 37 15.26 -6.55 23.41
N GLY A 38 16.24 -5.72 23.73
CA GLY A 38 17.65 -6.07 23.61
C GLY A 38 18.11 -7.28 24.43
N SER A 39 17.38 -7.62 25.51
CA SER A 39 17.69 -8.82 26.33
C SER A 39 17.24 -10.13 25.66
N VAL A 40 16.32 -10.08 24.70
CA VAL A 40 15.75 -11.24 24.01
C VAL A 40 16.03 -11.21 22.49
N LYS A 41 17.20 -10.69 22.09
CA LYS A 41 17.55 -10.52 20.66
C LYS A 41 17.37 -11.77 19.81
N ASP A 42 17.75 -12.93 20.35
CA ASP A 42 17.70 -14.21 19.63
C ASP A 42 16.26 -14.72 19.47
N ALA A 43 15.32 -14.18 20.25
CA ALA A 43 13.91 -14.49 20.19
C ALA A 43 13.11 -13.48 19.33
N VAL A 44 13.79 -12.51 18.70
CA VAL A 44 13.21 -11.54 17.77
C VAL A 44 13.38 -12.07 16.35
N LYS A 45 12.27 -12.29 15.64
CA LYS A 45 12.25 -12.74 14.25
C LYS A 45 11.38 -11.82 13.42
N CYS A 46 11.74 -11.64 12.16
CA CYS A 46 10.90 -10.94 11.21
C CYS A 46 10.91 -11.69 9.89
N GLU A 47 9.74 -12.06 9.43
CA GLU A 47 9.54 -12.65 8.11
C GLU A 47 9.15 -11.53 7.15
N PHE A 48 9.75 -11.55 5.96
CA PHE A 48 9.47 -10.58 4.89
C PHE A 48 8.88 -11.31 3.69
N LYS A 49 7.79 -10.77 3.16
CA LYS A 49 7.23 -11.16 1.87
C LYS A 49 7.20 -9.94 0.96
N LYS A 50 6.78 -10.11 -0.25
CA LYS A 50 6.79 -9.06 -1.27
C LYS A 50 6.03 -7.79 -0.85
N ASP A 51 4.92 -7.94 -0.14
CA ASP A 51 4.02 -6.86 0.27
C ASP A 51 3.61 -6.93 1.75
N GLU A 52 4.40 -7.67 2.56
CA GLU A 52 4.07 -7.96 3.95
C GLU A 52 5.36 -8.10 4.78
N PHE A 53 5.30 -7.74 6.05
CA PHE A 53 6.27 -8.18 7.04
C PHE A 53 5.59 -8.59 8.35
N ASP A 54 6.17 -9.58 9.03
CA ASP A 54 5.67 -10.13 10.29
C ASP A 54 6.79 -10.19 11.32
N LEU A 55 6.79 -9.24 12.24
CA LEU A 55 7.72 -9.19 13.37
C LEU A 55 7.14 -9.94 14.55
N THR A 56 7.88 -10.91 15.07
CA THR A 56 7.55 -11.64 16.29
C THR A 56 8.67 -11.50 17.33
N VAL A 57 8.29 -11.28 18.58
CA VAL A 57 9.19 -11.21 19.73
C VAL A 57 8.67 -12.14 20.79
N HIS A 58 9.48 -13.13 21.17
CA HIS A 58 9.08 -14.13 22.16
C HIS A 58 9.73 -13.88 23.53
N GLY A 59 8.94 -14.08 24.57
CA GLY A 59 9.43 -14.11 25.96
C GLY A 59 9.86 -12.77 26.55
N LEU A 60 9.55 -11.65 25.92
CA LEU A 60 9.84 -10.33 26.47
C LEU A 60 8.90 -10.05 27.65
N ASN A 61 9.46 -9.93 28.87
CA ASN A 61 8.70 -9.77 30.11
C ASN A 61 7.61 -10.86 30.29
N GLY A 62 7.90 -12.09 29.86
CA GLY A 62 6.98 -13.23 29.93
C GLY A 62 5.83 -13.21 28.92
N LYS A 63 5.86 -12.30 27.95
CA LYS A 63 4.83 -12.14 26.89
C LYS A 63 5.45 -12.27 25.51
N ASN A 64 4.63 -12.69 24.55
CA ASN A 64 5.00 -12.67 23.15
C ASN A 64 4.34 -11.46 22.48
N TYR A 65 5.06 -10.80 21.58
CA TYR A 65 4.58 -9.62 20.85
C TYR A 65 4.63 -9.89 19.35
N ARG A 66 3.69 -9.30 18.60
CA ARG A 66 3.65 -9.42 17.15
C ARG A 66 3.25 -8.11 16.50
N LEU A 67 3.92 -7.79 15.40
CA LEU A 67 3.55 -6.71 14.49
C LEU A 67 3.48 -7.28 13.08
N LEU A 68 2.27 -7.57 12.64
CA LEU A 68 1.98 -7.96 11.26
C LEU A 68 1.53 -6.73 10.49
N LYS A 69 2.14 -6.48 9.33
CA LYS A 69 1.73 -5.48 8.35
C LYS A 69 1.67 -6.11 6.98
N ASP A 70 0.49 -6.31 6.52
CA ASP A 70 0.13 -6.76 5.18
C ASP A 70 -0.25 -5.56 4.29
N ASN A 71 -0.37 -5.79 2.99
CA ASN A 71 -0.72 -4.77 2.02
C ASN A 71 0.14 -3.50 2.12
N LEU A 72 1.45 -3.65 2.15
CA LEU A 72 2.39 -2.52 2.09
C LEU A 72 2.09 -1.65 0.88
N ASP A 73 2.33 -0.34 0.99
CA ASP A 73 2.01 0.63 -0.09
C ASP A 73 2.66 0.24 -1.43
N LYS A 74 3.89 -0.23 -1.38
CA LYS A 74 4.63 -0.77 -2.53
C LYS A 74 5.29 -2.09 -2.17
N ASP A 75 5.69 -2.83 -3.20
CA ASP A 75 6.43 -4.07 -3.02
C ASP A 75 7.83 -3.82 -2.45
N ILE A 76 8.31 -4.76 -1.67
CA ILE A 76 9.67 -4.77 -1.09
C ILE A 76 10.48 -5.93 -1.66
N ILE A 77 11.80 -5.87 -1.44
CA ILE A 77 12.73 -6.95 -1.72
C ILE A 77 13.01 -7.68 -0.40
N PRO A 78 12.40 -8.87 -0.15
CA PRO A 78 12.54 -9.57 1.12
C PRO A 78 13.99 -9.87 1.49
N GLU A 79 14.82 -10.31 0.51
CA GLU A 79 16.20 -10.73 0.70
C GLU A 79 17.11 -9.57 1.13
N ASN A 80 16.75 -8.34 0.78
CA ASN A 80 17.49 -7.13 1.14
C ASN A 80 16.89 -6.40 2.36
N SER A 81 15.75 -6.87 2.84
CA SER A 81 15.12 -6.35 4.04
C SER A 81 15.72 -6.98 5.29
N LYS A 82 15.81 -6.23 6.39
CA LYS A 82 16.46 -6.70 7.62
C LYS A 82 15.93 -6.03 8.86
N ILE A 83 16.19 -6.65 10.02
CA ILE A 83 15.94 -6.07 11.33
C ILE A 83 17.24 -5.72 12.04
N ILE A 84 17.17 -4.71 12.91
CA ILE A 84 18.23 -4.33 13.83
C ILE A 84 17.60 -4.21 15.21
N VAL A 85 18.00 -5.09 16.13
CA VAL A 85 17.51 -5.05 17.52
C VAL A 85 18.46 -4.19 18.35
N LYS A 86 17.93 -3.11 18.92
CA LYS A 86 18.61 -2.24 19.88
C LYS A 86 18.15 -2.56 21.29
N LYS A 87 18.65 -1.83 22.30
CA LYS A 87 18.31 -2.06 23.71
C LYS A 87 16.80 -2.05 23.95
N ASP A 88 16.11 -1.01 23.48
CA ASP A 88 14.71 -0.74 23.78
C ASP A 88 13.87 -0.52 22.51
N LYS A 89 14.37 -0.92 21.34
CA LYS A 89 13.65 -0.81 20.08
C LYS A 89 14.11 -1.81 19.03
N VAL A 90 13.19 -2.16 18.16
CA VAL A 90 13.47 -2.89 16.93
C VAL A 90 13.35 -1.94 15.74
N VAL A 91 14.36 -1.92 14.88
CA VAL A 91 14.38 -1.14 13.64
C VAL A 91 14.27 -2.12 12.47
N ILE A 92 13.21 -2.01 11.70
CA ILE A 92 12.95 -2.83 10.52
C ILE A 92 13.30 -1.99 9.30
N LYS A 93 14.20 -2.46 8.45
CA LYS A 93 14.56 -1.82 7.18
C LYS A 93 13.97 -2.63 6.04
N LEU A 94 13.00 -2.04 5.34
CA LEU A 94 12.34 -2.60 4.18
C LEU A 94 13.04 -2.08 2.93
N ALA A 95 13.60 -2.95 2.12
CA ALA A 95 14.24 -2.56 0.87
C ALA A 95 13.19 -2.33 -0.21
N LYS A 96 13.16 -1.13 -0.78
CA LYS A 96 12.24 -0.77 -1.87
C LYS A 96 12.64 -1.46 -3.17
N VAL A 97 11.66 -1.79 -3.99
CA VAL A 97 11.88 -2.15 -5.39
C VAL A 97 12.19 -0.86 -6.15
N LYS A 98 13.27 -0.86 -6.93
CA LYS A 98 13.62 0.28 -7.78
C LYS A 98 12.69 0.33 -8.99
N GLY A 99 12.06 1.46 -9.23
CA GLY A 99 11.37 1.74 -10.48
C GLY A 99 12.34 1.98 -11.64
N GLU A 100 11.83 2.40 -12.79
CA GLU A 100 12.64 2.61 -13.99
C GLU A 100 13.74 3.66 -13.79
N TYR A 101 13.43 4.77 -13.10
CA TYR A 101 14.37 5.89 -12.90
C TYR A 101 14.76 6.11 -11.44
N SER A 102 13.85 5.83 -10.52
CA SER A 102 14.03 6.13 -9.09
C SER A 102 13.32 5.11 -8.22
N PHE A 103 13.56 5.17 -6.90
CA PHE A 103 12.75 4.46 -5.93
C PHE A 103 11.43 5.21 -5.72
N ASP A 104 10.33 4.48 -5.73
CA ASP A 104 9.00 5.03 -5.52
C ASP A 104 8.87 5.64 -4.12
N GLN A 105 8.19 6.77 -4.03
CA GLN A 105 7.79 7.33 -2.75
C GLN A 105 6.59 6.58 -2.19
N TRP A 106 6.60 6.37 -0.88
CA TRP A 106 5.51 5.77 -0.14
C TRP A 106 4.65 6.86 0.48
N THR A 107 3.35 6.82 0.24
CA THR A 107 2.40 7.76 0.82
C THR A 107 1.95 7.30 2.21
N ASN A 108 1.86 5.99 2.39
CA ASN A 108 1.48 5.34 3.64
C ASN A 108 2.36 4.10 3.83
N LEU A 109 2.41 3.56 5.04
CA LEU A 109 3.09 2.29 5.27
C LEU A 109 2.31 1.14 4.63
N THR A 110 0.97 1.16 4.74
CA THR A 110 0.07 0.16 4.18
C THR A 110 -0.94 0.82 3.24
N SER A 111 -1.25 0.16 2.13
CA SER A 111 -2.29 0.61 1.20
C SER A 111 -3.67 0.39 1.81
N LYS A 112 -4.56 1.38 1.68
CA LYS A 112 -5.97 1.24 2.08
C LYS A 112 -6.77 0.34 1.13
N LYS A 113 -6.30 0.18 -0.10
CA LYS A 113 -6.91 -0.70 -1.11
C LYS A 113 -6.25 -2.07 -1.00
N THR A 114 -7.06 -3.10 -0.79
CA THR A 114 -6.61 -4.49 -0.94
C THR A 114 -6.02 -4.61 -2.34
N LYS A 115 -4.71 -4.87 -2.44
CA LYS A 115 -4.10 -5.19 -3.72
C LYS A 115 -4.73 -6.50 -4.16
N GLU A 116 -5.72 -6.44 -5.06
CA GLU A 116 -6.19 -7.63 -5.74
C GLU A 116 -4.94 -8.30 -6.32
N LYS A 117 -4.73 -9.58 -5.98
CA LYS A 117 -3.64 -10.36 -6.54
C LYS A 117 -3.79 -10.32 -8.05
N LYS A 118 -3.03 -9.42 -8.70
CA LYS A 118 -2.92 -9.42 -10.15
C LYS A 118 -2.13 -10.67 -10.50
N ASP A 119 -2.86 -11.76 -10.71
CA ASP A 119 -2.32 -12.90 -11.43
C ASP A 119 -1.73 -12.36 -12.74
N ALA A 120 -0.44 -12.63 -12.93
CA ALA A 120 0.36 -12.16 -14.07
C ALA A 120 -0.01 -12.90 -15.36
N THR A 121 -1.31 -13.06 -15.62
CA THR A 121 -1.83 -13.66 -16.84
C THR A 121 -2.76 -12.69 -17.53
N LYS A 122 -2.23 -12.12 -18.63
CA LYS A 122 -2.87 -11.24 -19.61
C LYS A 122 -2.96 -9.77 -19.19
N LYS A 123 -1.98 -8.99 -19.64
CA LYS A 123 -2.13 -7.55 -19.87
C LYS A 123 -3.21 -7.36 -20.94
N ASP A 124 -4.46 -7.28 -20.53
CA ASP A 124 -5.52 -6.71 -21.32
C ASP A 124 -5.49 -5.19 -21.07
N PRO A 125 -5.06 -4.37 -22.05
CA PRO A 125 -5.03 -2.92 -21.91
C PRO A 125 -6.40 -2.32 -21.57
N MET A 126 -7.47 -3.05 -21.90
CA MET A 126 -8.86 -2.68 -21.70
C MET A 126 -9.33 -2.89 -20.27
N GLY A 127 -8.81 -3.92 -19.55
CA GLY A 127 -9.19 -4.25 -18.18
C GLY A 127 -8.82 -3.14 -17.18
N GLY A 128 -7.64 -2.53 -17.34
CA GLY A 128 -7.21 -1.44 -16.46
C GLY A 128 -8.05 -0.16 -16.58
N ILE A 129 -8.59 0.10 -17.78
CA ILE A 129 -9.46 1.26 -18.02
C ILE A 129 -10.84 1.02 -17.42
N MET A 130 -11.38 -0.20 -17.52
CA MET A 130 -12.67 -0.57 -16.94
C MET A 130 -12.63 -0.52 -15.41
N ASP A 131 -11.54 -0.96 -14.77
CA ASP A 131 -11.37 -0.86 -13.32
C ASP A 131 -11.31 0.60 -12.86
N MET A 132 -10.58 1.45 -13.59
CA MET A 132 -10.51 2.88 -13.29
C MET A 132 -11.88 3.57 -13.45
N MET A 133 -12.64 3.21 -14.46
CA MET A 133 -14.01 3.73 -14.67
C MET A 133 -14.96 3.28 -13.56
N LYS A 134 -14.82 2.05 -13.08
CA LYS A 134 -15.61 1.52 -11.98
C LYS A 134 -15.31 2.26 -10.67
N ASP A 135 -14.04 2.47 -10.36
CA ASP A 135 -13.61 3.25 -9.19
C ASP A 135 -14.18 4.68 -9.23
N MET A 136 -14.11 5.34 -10.40
CA MET A 136 -14.68 6.69 -10.60
C MET A 136 -16.21 6.71 -10.50
N TYR A 137 -16.87 5.62 -10.88
CA TYR A 137 -18.32 5.49 -10.75
C TYR A 137 -18.75 5.29 -9.28
N GLU A 138 -18.00 4.52 -8.50
CA GLU A 138 -18.31 4.27 -7.08
C GLU A 138 -18.09 5.52 -6.23
N ASP A 139 -17.00 6.26 -6.46
CA ASP A 139 -16.61 7.46 -5.69
C ASP A 139 -17.22 8.77 -6.25
N GLY A 140 -17.85 8.74 -7.43
CA GLY A 140 -18.36 9.92 -8.11
C GLY A 140 -19.71 10.42 -7.58
N ASP A 141 -19.97 11.71 -7.78
CA ASP A 141 -21.29 12.31 -7.55
C ASP A 141 -22.32 11.83 -8.60
N ASP A 142 -23.59 12.19 -8.42
CA ASP A 142 -24.69 11.75 -9.29
C ASP A 142 -24.50 12.18 -10.76
N ASN A 143 -23.86 13.33 -10.98
CA ASN A 143 -23.55 13.83 -12.31
C ASN A 143 -22.45 13.00 -12.99
N MET A 144 -21.41 12.65 -12.23
CA MET A 144 -20.31 11.80 -12.67
C MET A 144 -20.82 10.39 -13.01
N LYS A 145 -21.65 9.80 -12.14
CA LYS A 145 -22.29 8.49 -12.35
C LYS A 145 -23.11 8.46 -13.64
N LYS A 146 -23.87 9.53 -13.92
CA LYS A 146 -24.66 9.68 -15.15
C LYS A 146 -23.78 9.71 -16.40
N VAL A 147 -22.73 10.52 -16.40
CA VAL A 147 -21.80 10.68 -17.54
C VAL A 147 -21.04 9.38 -17.81
N ILE A 148 -20.56 8.69 -16.78
CA ILE A 148 -19.87 7.41 -16.91
C ILE A 148 -20.84 6.32 -17.41
N GLY A 149 -22.06 6.27 -16.88
CA GLY A 149 -23.10 5.34 -17.33
C GLY A 149 -23.49 5.52 -18.80
N GLU A 150 -23.63 6.76 -19.25
CA GLU A 150 -23.90 7.08 -20.67
C GLU A 150 -22.71 6.67 -21.56
N ALA A 151 -21.47 6.91 -21.13
CA ALA A 151 -20.26 6.52 -21.84
C ALA A 151 -20.14 4.98 -21.98
N MET A 152 -20.47 4.24 -20.91
CA MET A 152 -20.47 2.76 -20.93
C MET A 152 -21.54 2.21 -21.88
N MET A 153 -22.76 2.75 -21.84
CA MET A 153 -23.82 2.33 -22.76
C MET A 153 -23.48 2.61 -24.22
N LYS A 154 -22.82 3.73 -24.48
CA LYS A 154 -22.41 4.13 -25.83
C LYS A 154 -21.28 3.25 -26.37
N ALA A 155 -20.35 2.85 -25.50
CA ALA A 155 -19.28 1.90 -25.82
C ALA A 155 -19.81 0.50 -26.14
N GLN A 156 -20.85 0.06 -25.45
CA GLN A 156 -21.47 -1.25 -25.66
C GLN A 156 -22.28 -1.33 -26.97
N ARG A 157 -22.81 -0.20 -27.46
CA ARG A 157 -23.62 -0.14 -28.72
C ARG A 157 -22.81 0.07 -29.99
N GLY A 158 -21.60 0.58 -29.89
CA GLY A 158 -20.77 0.88 -31.07
C GLY A 158 -19.32 0.50 -30.83
N GLY A 159 -18.91 -0.66 -31.33
CA GLY A 159 -17.58 -1.23 -31.18
C GLY A 159 -16.42 -0.39 -31.74
N MET A 160 -16.36 0.89 -31.45
CA MET A 160 -15.25 1.74 -31.85
C MET A 160 -15.08 2.97 -30.94
N HIS A 161 -13.82 3.17 -30.49
CA HIS A 161 -13.31 4.38 -29.85
C HIS A 161 -13.70 4.72 -28.41
N LEU A 162 -13.59 3.75 -27.49
CA LEU A 162 -13.62 4.03 -26.05
C LEU A 162 -12.52 5.04 -25.65
N PHE A 163 -11.38 5.02 -26.32
CA PHE A 163 -10.25 5.92 -26.07
C PHE A 163 -10.53 7.38 -26.45
N ALA A 164 -11.25 7.60 -27.51
CA ALA A 164 -11.62 8.95 -27.96
C ALA A 164 -12.69 9.58 -27.05
N LEU A 165 -13.63 8.79 -26.55
CA LEU A 165 -14.66 9.24 -25.62
C LEU A 165 -14.08 9.58 -24.24
N PHE A 166 -13.16 8.77 -23.75
CA PHE A 166 -12.47 9.03 -22.47
C PHE A 166 -11.63 10.31 -22.53
N SER A 167 -10.89 10.52 -23.62
CA SER A 167 -10.11 11.74 -23.84
C SER A 167 -10.99 13.00 -23.93
N TYR A 168 -12.20 12.87 -24.49
CA TYR A 168 -13.13 14.00 -24.60
C TYR A 168 -13.79 14.36 -23.27
N THR A 169 -14.19 13.36 -22.48
CA THR A 169 -14.79 13.59 -21.15
C THR A 169 -13.80 14.15 -20.15
N MET A 170 -12.54 13.70 -20.18
CA MET A 170 -11.47 14.24 -19.30
C MET A 170 -11.13 15.69 -19.66
N LYS A 171 -11.08 16.04 -20.95
CA LYS A 171 -10.87 17.44 -21.37
C LYS A 171 -12.02 18.35 -20.96
N SER A 172 -13.26 17.90 -21.04
CA SER A 172 -14.44 18.66 -20.62
C SER A 172 -14.45 18.89 -19.11
N PHE A 173 -14.02 17.91 -18.33
CA PHE A 173 -13.95 18.04 -16.86
C PHE A 173 -12.83 18.97 -16.41
N GLN A 174 -11.66 18.90 -17.05
CA GLN A 174 -10.54 19.81 -16.78
C GLN A 174 -10.90 21.28 -17.08
N PHE A 175 -11.73 21.50 -18.08
CA PHE A 175 -12.21 22.84 -18.44
C PHE A 175 -13.25 23.38 -17.45
N HIS A 176 -14.07 22.53 -16.86
CA HIS A 176 -15.08 22.95 -15.87
C HIS A 176 -14.46 23.29 -14.51
N VAL A 177 -13.44 22.55 -14.08
CA VAL A 177 -12.70 22.83 -12.82
C VAL A 177 -11.89 24.13 -12.96
N LEU A 178 -11.37 24.44 -14.15
CA LEU A 178 -10.66 25.70 -14.40
C LEU A 178 -11.58 26.92 -14.39
N LEU A 179 -12.83 26.77 -14.82
CA LEU A 179 -13.83 27.86 -14.83
C LEU A 179 -14.42 28.18 -13.44
N SER A 180 -14.43 27.22 -12.52
CA SER A 180 -14.92 27.41 -11.15
C SER A 180 -13.92 28.11 -10.22
N HIS A 181 -12.67 28.33 -10.66
CA HIS A 181 -11.61 29.01 -9.89
C HIS A 181 -11.30 30.43 -10.41
N ILE A 182 -12.11 30.95 -11.33
CA ILE A 182 -12.01 32.36 -11.73
C ILE A 182 -13.07 33.13 -10.94
N ASP A 183 -12.74 33.45 -9.69
CA ASP A 183 -13.48 34.45 -8.93
C ASP A 183 -13.24 35.84 -9.59
N PHE A 184 -14.29 36.37 -10.12
CA PHE A 184 -14.40 37.75 -10.58
C PHE A 184 -14.35 38.68 -9.36
N THR A 185 -13.19 39.17 -9.00
CA THR A 185 -13.09 40.36 -8.16
C THR A 185 -13.11 41.60 -9.07
N PHE A 186 -14.23 42.31 -9.06
CA PHE A 186 -14.32 43.70 -9.36
C PHE A 186 -14.50 44.46 -8.06
#